data_a8e7bf2ddf3538283006343a14dfa7d3
#
_entry.id   a8e7bf2ddf3538283006343a14dfa7d3
#
_cell.length_a   1.000
_cell.length_b   1.000
_cell.length_c   1.000
_cell.angle_alpha   90.00
_cell.angle_beta   90.00
_cell.angle_gamma   90.00
#
_symmetry.space_group_name_H-M   'P 1'
#
loop_
_entity.id
_entity.type
_entity.pdbx_description
1 polymer ?
#
loop_
_entity_poly.entity_id
_entity_poly.type
_entity_poly.pdbx_seq_one_letter_code
_entity_poly.pdbx_strand_id
1 'polypeptide(L)'
;DDELAVVLGHEVAHAVAKHSNERISQQMLTQYGAQLLSESLSEKNQMIQTIANTVYGIGSQYGVTLPFSRKHESEADYMGLILMTMAGYNPDKAVTFWQKMSASSGGKVPELLSTHPSDARRISDIQKELPAIKAKFRRK
;
A
#
# COMPACT_ATOMS: atom_id res chain seq x y z
N ASP A 1 21.20 -1.18 11.07
CA ASP A 1 21.05 -2.15 9.96
C ASP A 1 19.66 -2.75 9.89
N ASP A 2 19.05 -3.15 11.04
CA ASP A 2 17.71 -3.78 11.05
C ASP A 2 16.59 -2.84 10.52
N GLU A 3 16.62 -1.55 10.86
CA GLU A 3 15.64 -0.59 10.35
C GLU A 3 15.77 -0.38 8.82
N LEU A 4 16.98 -0.44 8.30
CA LEU A 4 17.23 -0.43 6.86
C LEU A 4 16.69 -1.72 6.21
N ALA A 5 16.87 -2.87 6.87
CA ALA A 5 16.33 -4.13 6.40
C ALA A 5 14.80 -4.16 6.35
N VAL A 6 14.12 -3.43 7.24
CA VAL A 6 12.65 -3.25 7.16
C VAL A 6 12.26 -2.58 5.86
N VAL A 7 12.91 -1.46 5.51
CA VAL A 7 12.60 -0.71 4.29
C VAL A 7 12.95 -1.53 3.05
N LEU A 8 14.17 -2.08 2.99
CA LEU A 8 14.58 -2.89 1.83
C LEU A 8 13.71 -4.13 1.64
N GLY A 9 13.34 -4.82 2.73
CA GLY A 9 12.44 -5.97 2.66
C GLY A 9 11.07 -5.60 2.10
N HIS A 10 10.53 -4.46 2.54
CA HIS A 10 9.26 -3.93 2.05
C HIS A 10 9.32 -3.58 0.55
N GLU A 11 10.34 -2.86 0.09
CA GLU A 11 10.51 -2.49 -1.31
C GLU A 11 10.73 -3.72 -2.21
N VAL A 12 11.55 -4.67 -1.77
CA VAL A 12 11.76 -5.94 -2.49
C VAL A 12 10.45 -6.73 -2.56
N ALA A 13 9.65 -6.74 -1.50
CA ALA A 13 8.34 -7.39 -1.50
C ALA A 13 7.39 -6.78 -2.54
N HIS A 14 7.34 -5.44 -2.65
CA HIS A 14 6.57 -4.76 -3.71
C HIS A 14 7.00 -5.19 -5.12
N ALA A 15 8.31 -5.33 -5.35
CA ALA A 15 8.84 -5.75 -6.64
C ALA A 15 8.51 -7.22 -6.94
N VAL A 16 8.70 -8.12 -5.97
CA VAL A 16 8.42 -9.56 -6.10
C VAL A 16 6.94 -9.82 -6.34
N ALA A 17 6.07 -9.15 -5.60
CA ALA A 17 4.61 -9.25 -5.75
C ALA A 17 4.08 -8.51 -6.99
N LYS A 18 4.92 -7.77 -7.72
CA LYS A 18 4.55 -7.00 -8.93
C LYS A 18 3.45 -5.95 -8.69
N HIS A 19 3.42 -5.37 -7.50
CA HIS A 19 2.40 -4.39 -7.11
C HIS A 19 2.33 -3.19 -8.05
N SER A 20 3.47 -2.77 -8.64
CA SER A 20 3.49 -1.68 -9.63
C SER A 20 2.70 -2.05 -10.89
N ASN A 21 2.82 -3.29 -11.38
CA ASN A 21 2.09 -3.75 -12.56
C ASN A 21 0.59 -3.83 -12.28
N GLU A 22 0.21 -4.33 -11.12
CA GLU A 22 -1.19 -4.39 -10.71
C GLU A 22 -1.79 -2.98 -10.58
N ARG A 23 -1.05 -2.03 -9.99
CA ARG A 23 -1.48 -0.63 -9.88
C ARG A 23 -1.70 0.02 -11.25
N ILE A 24 -0.77 -0.20 -12.19
CA ILE A 24 -0.93 0.29 -13.58
C ILE A 24 -2.17 -0.32 -14.23
N SER A 25 -2.36 -1.62 -14.11
CA SER A 25 -3.53 -2.31 -14.66
C SER A 25 -4.85 -1.76 -14.11
N GLN A 26 -4.91 -1.50 -12.81
CA GLN A 26 -6.08 -0.88 -12.18
C GLN A 26 -6.32 0.55 -12.66
N GLN A 27 -5.26 1.36 -12.78
CA GLN A 27 -5.38 2.72 -13.32
C GLN A 27 -5.92 2.71 -14.74
N MET A 28 -5.41 1.84 -15.61
CA MET A 28 -5.90 1.67 -16.98
C MET A 28 -7.38 1.27 -17.00
N LEU A 29 -7.77 0.32 -16.16
CA LEU A 29 -9.17 -0.12 -16.07
C LEU A 29 -10.10 0.99 -15.59
N THR A 30 -9.68 1.76 -14.59
CA THR A 30 -10.42 2.91 -14.09
C THR A 30 -10.55 4.01 -15.13
N GLN A 31 -9.48 4.31 -15.87
CA GLN A 31 -9.51 5.29 -16.97
C GLN A 31 -10.41 4.84 -18.11
N TYR A 32 -10.34 3.56 -18.49
CA TYR A 32 -11.22 3.02 -19.52
C TYR A 32 -12.70 3.08 -19.11
N GLY A 33 -13.01 2.75 -17.85
CA GLY A 33 -14.36 2.91 -17.31
C GLY A 33 -14.85 4.35 -17.33
N ALA A 34 -13.98 5.33 -16.99
CA ALA A 34 -14.30 6.75 -17.07
C ALA A 34 -14.58 7.20 -18.51
N GLN A 35 -13.78 6.69 -19.47
CA GLN A 35 -13.99 6.99 -20.89
C GLN A 35 -15.34 6.46 -21.39
N LEU A 36 -15.66 5.19 -21.10
CA LEU A 36 -16.94 4.60 -21.49
C LEU A 36 -18.14 5.35 -20.87
N LEU A 37 -18.02 5.76 -19.61
CA LEU A 37 -19.04 6.58 -18.94
C LEU A 37 -19.22 7.92 -19.67
N SER A 38 -18.12 8.60 -19.97
CA SER A 38 -18.14 9.90 -20.67
C SER A 38 -18.75 9.77 -22.07
N GLU A 39 -18.40 8.74 -22.83
CA GLU A 39 -18.96 8.46 -24.15
C GLU A 39 -20.48 8.19 -24.08
N SER A 40 -20.92 7.39 -23.10
CA SER A 40 -22.34 7.07 -22.91
C SER A 40 -23.19 8.28 -22.51
N LEU A 41 -22.58 9.30 -21.94
CA LEU A 41 -23.22 10.54 -21.50
C LEU A 41 -22.97 11.73 -22.45
N SER A 42 -22.33 11.51 -23.59
CA SER A 42 -21.91 12.58 -24.52
C SER A 42 -23.07 13.47 -25.00
N GLU A 43 -24.26 12.89 -25.14
CA GLU A 43 -25.47 13.63 -25.56
C GLU A 43 -26.26 14.26 -24.38
N LYS A 44 -25.83 14.04 -23.14
CA LYS A 44 -26.44 14.63 -21.95
C LYS A 44 -25.93 16.04 -21.72
N ASN A 45 -26.68 16.85 -20.96
CA ASN A 45 -26.21 18.18 -20.62
C ASN A 45 -24.94 18.12 -19.74
N GLN A 46 -24.16 19.18 -19.79
CA GLN A 46 -22.85 19.27 -19.14
C GLN A 46 -22.92 19.03 -17.61
N MET A 47 -24.01 19.43 -16.99
CA MET A 47 -24.22 19.24 -15.55
C MET A 47 -24.31 17.75 -15.18
N ILE A 48 -25.06 16.96 -15.96
CA ILE A 48 -25.19 15.50 -15.77
C ILE A 48 -23.83 14.83 -15.99
N GLN A 49 -23.10 15.19 -17.03
CA GLN A 49 -21.77 14.66 -17.30
C GLN A 49 -20.80 14.95 -16.15
N THR A 50 -20.79 16.18 -15.64
CA THR A 50 -19.94 16.60 -14.52
C THR A 50 -20.26 15.82 -13.24
N ILE A 51 -21.53 15.69 -12.88
CA ILE A 51 -21.96 14.94 -11.69
C ILE A 51 -21.56 13.47 -11.81
N ALA A 52 -21.85 12.83 -12.94
CA ALA A 52 -21.55 11.42 -13.17
C ALA A 52 -20.04 11.12 -13.10
N ASN A 53 -19.23 11.94 -13.75
CA ASN A 53 -17.76 11.80 -13.72
C ASN A 53 -17.20 12.05 -12.31
N THR A 54 -17.75 12.99 -11.57
CA THR A 54 -17.35 13.25 -10.17
C THR A 54 -17.67 12.06 -9.28
N VAL A 55 -18.89 11.53 -9.35
CA VAL A 55 -19.33 10.36 -8.58
C VAL A 55 -18.49 9.13 -8.94
N TYR A 56 -18.22 8.91 -10.23
CA TYR A 56 -17.37 7.81 -10.68
C TYR A 56 -15.94 7.96 -10.14
N GLY A 57 -15.34 9.15 -10.22
CA GLY A 57 -14.00 9.41 -9.71
C GLY A 57 -13.88 9.16 -8.21
N ILE A 58 -14.82 9.68 -7.42
CA ILE A 58 -14.89 9.44 -5.97
C ILE A 58 -15.11 7.96 -5.69
N GLY A 59 -16.07 7.32 -6.34
CA GLY A 59 -16.41 5.90 -6.15
C GLY A 59 -15.23 4.99 -6.48
N SER A 60 -14.54 5.21 -7.58
CA SER A 60 -13.36 4.43 -7.97
C SER A 60 -12.18 4.64 -7.03
N GLN A 61 -11.97 5.86 -6.54
CA GLN A 61 -10.91 6.15 -5.58
C GLN A 61 -11.14 5.45 -4.23
N TYR A 62 -12.30 5.62 -3.64
CA TYR A 62 -12.60 5.08 -2.30
C TYR A 62 -13.02 3.61 -2.32
N GLY A 63 -13.69 3.15 -3.36
CA GLY A 63 -14.18 1.78 -3.47
C GLY A 63 -13.17 0.79 -4.06
N VAL A 64 -12.22 1.26 -4.85
CA VAL A 64 -11.25 0.40 -5.55
C VAL A 64 -9.81 0.77 -5.19
N THR A 65 -9.36 1.97 -5.56
CA THR A 65 -7.94 2.33 -5.51
C THR A 65 -7.36 2.29 -4.10
N LEU A 66 -8.03 2.91 -3.11
CA LEU A 66 -7.52 2.95 -1.74
C LEU A 66 -7.54 1.60 -1.03
N PRO A 67 -8.63 0.80 -1.08
CA PRO A 67 -8.63 -0.54 -0.49
C PRO A 67 -7.54 -1.45 -1.09
N PHE A 68 -7.33 -1.36 -2.39
CA PHE A 68 -6.33 -2.13 -3.10
C PHE A 68 -4.90 -1.73 -2.72
N SER A 69 -4.63 -0.44 -2.65
CA SER A 69 -3.34 0.08 -2.18
C SER A 69 -3.04 -0.41 -0.76
N ARG A 70 -4.02 -0.37 0.17
CA ARG A 70 -3.84 -0.87 1.54
C ARG A 70 -3.53 -2.37 1.58
N LYS A 71 -4.14 -3.16 0.68
CA LYS A 71 -3.85 -4.59 0.56
C LYS A 71 -2.41 -4.83 0.13
N HIS A 72 -1.92 -4.07 -0.85
CA HIS A 72 -0.53 -4.15 -1.31
C HIS A 72 0.47 -3.81 -0.21
N GLU A 73 0.19 -2.77 0.59
CA GLU A 73 1.04 -2.40 1.72
C GLU A 73 1.10 -3.51 2.77
N SER A 74 -0.04 -4.10 3.13
CA SER A 74 -0.09 -5.22 4.10
C SER A 74 0.64 -6.46 3.59
N GLU A 75 0.53 -6.77 2.30
CA GLU A 75 1.25 -7.87 1.66
C GLU A 75 2.75 -7.60 1.62
N ALA A 76 3.16 -6.39 1.28
CA ALA A 76 4.57 -5.98 1.27
C ALA A 76 5.18 -6.01 2.68
N ASP A 77 4.45 -5.59 3.71
CA ASP A 77 4.89 -5.72 5.09
C ASP A 77 5.10 -7.19 5.48
N TYR A 78 4.13 -8.04 5.21
CA TYR A 78 4.22 -9.47 5.54
C TYR A 78 5.40 -10.16 4.83
N MET A 79 5.52 -9.98 3.52
CA MET A 79 6.62 -10.55 2.74
C MET A 79 7.97 -9.94 3.13
N GLY A 80 8.02 -8.65 3.39
CA GLY A 80 9.22 -7.93 3.81
C GLY A 80 9.74 -8.45 5.15
N LEU A 81 8.84 -8.71 6.11
CA LEU A 81 9.20 -9.34 7.40
C LEU A 81 9.78 -10.74 7.23
N ILE A 82 9.23 -11.54 6.32
CA ILE A 82 9.78 -12.87 5.99
C ILE A 82 11.18 -12.72 5.41
N LEU A 83 11.35 -11.86 4.40
CA LEU A 83 12.63 -11.66 3.72
C LEU A 83 13.72 -11.21 4.69
N MET A 84 13.47 -10.19 5.54
CA MET A 84 14.44 -9.72 6.51
C MET A 84 14.76 -10.78 7.56
N THR A 85 13.77 -11.56 8.01
CA THR A 85 13.97 -12.66 8.98
C THR A 85 14.86 -13.76 8.39
N MET A 86 14.61 -14.16 7.14
CA MET A 86 15.43 -15.14 6.42
C MET A 86 16.87 -14.64 6.19
N ALA A 87 17.04 -13.34 6.01
CA ALA A 87 18.34 -12.70 5.88
C ALA A 87 19.09 -12.54 7.22
N GLY A 88 18.45 -12.90 8.35
CA GLY A 88 19.07 -12.87 9.67
C GLY A 88 18.92 -11.56 10.44
N TYR A 89 18.13 -10.62 9.93
CA TYR A 89 17.80 -9.34 10.60
C TYR A 89 16.68 -9.54 11.63
N ASN A 90 16.59 -8.61 12.58
CA ASN A 90 15.59 -8.66 13.64
C ASN A 90 14.25 -8.04 13.19
N PRO A 91 13.19 -8.84 12.91
CA PRO A 91 11.91 -8.34 12.42
C PRO A 91 11.11 -7.55 13.47
N ASP A 92 11.44 -7.65 14.78
CA ASP A 92 10.78 -6.86 15.82
C ASP A 92 11.01 -5.36 15.61
N LYS A 93 12.10 -4.99 14.93
CA LYS A 93 12.40 -3.59 14.59
C LYS A 93 11.40 -2.94 13.62
N ALA A 94 10.63 -3.73 12.89
CA ALA A 94 9.60 -3.21 12.01
C ALA A 94 8.52 -2.42 12.77
N VAL A 95 8.08 -2.93 13.92
CA VAL A 95 7.08 -2.25 14.76
C VAL A 95 7.59 -0.88 15.20
N THR A 96 8.78 -0.86 15.80
CA THR A 96 9.38 0.41 16.30
C THR A 96 9.70 1.37 15.16
N PHE A 97 10.11 0.87 14.01
CA PHE A 97 10.37 1.67 12.81
C PHE A 97 9.09 2.39 12.34
N TRP A 98 8.00 1.67 12.10
CA TRP A 98 6.75 2.26 11.65
C TRP A 98 6.11 3.17 12.70
N GLN A 99 6.25 2.87 13.99
CA GLN A 99 5.83 3.77 15.08
C GLN A 99 6.60 5.10 15.06
N LYS A 100 7.93 5.07 14.92
CA LYS A 100 8.76 6.27 14.80
C LYS A 100 8.36 7.10 13.57
N MET A 101 8.18 6.42 12.41
CA MET A 101 7.77 7.07 11.18
C MET A 101 6.43 7.78 11.33
N SER A 102 5.43 7.11 11.92
CA SER A 102 4.11 7.68 12.17
C SER A 102 4.15 8.87 13.14
N ALA A 103 5.03 8.84 14.16
CA ALA A 103 5.18 9.91 15.12
C ALA A 103 5.93 11.13 14.56
N SER A 104 6.77 10.94 13.51
CA SER A 104 7.55 12.00 12.89
C SER A 104 6.73 12.97 12.02
N SER A 105 5.40 12.78 11.94
CA SER A 105 4.49 13.54 11.07
C SER A 105 4.27 15.01 11.47
N GLY A 106 5.04 15.56 12.41
CA GLY A 106 4.88 16.91 12.93
C GLY A 106 5.54 18.05 12.12
N GLY A 107 6.11 17.78 10.92
CA GLY A 107 6.77 18.82 10.12
C GLY A 107 6.88 18.46 8.64
N LYS A 108 7.91 17.75 8.24
CA LYS A 108 8.02 17.20 6.88
C LYS A 108 7.66 15.72 6.93
N VAL A 109 6.60 15.32 6.24
CA VAL A 109 6.28 13.91 6.05
C VAL A 109 7.47 13.25 5.34
N PRO A 110 8.14 12.24 5.93
CA PRO A 110 9.19 11.53 5.22
C PRO A 110 8.69 11.02 3.88
N GLU A 111 9.51 11.07 2.84
CA GLU A 111 9.15 10.67 1.48
C GLU A 111 8.56 9.26 1.44
N LEU A 112 9.12 8.35 2.24
CA LEU A 112 8.62 6.99 2.40
C LEU A 112 7.14 6.95 2.85
N LEU A 113 6.71 7.83 3.76
CA LEU A 113 5.31 7.89 4.20
C LEU A 113 4.37 8.52 3.18
N SER A 114 4.88 9.34 2.26
CA SER A 114 4.06 9.90 1.19
C SER A 114 3.68 8.85 0.15
N THR A 115 4.56 7.89 -0.09
CA THR A 115 4.35 6.77 -1.03
C THR A 115 3.77 5.54 -0.35
N HIS A 116 4.09 5.31 0.94
CA HIS A 116 3.69 4.16 1.75
C HIS A 116 3.03 4.61 3.08
N PRO A 117 1.76 5.04 3.05
CA PRO A 117 1.09 5.53 4.26
C PRO A 117 1.11 4.51 5.39
N SER A 118 1.58 4.92 6.56
CA SER A 118 1.53 4.11 7.77
C SER A 118 0.29 4.46 8.57
N ASP A 119 -0.50 3.46 8.95
CA ASP A 119 -1.60 3.60 9.87
C ASP A 119 -1.47 2.63 11.05
N ALA A 120 -2.25 2.86 12.10
CA ALA A 120 -2.24 2.01 13.30
C ALA A 120 -2.61 0.56 12.98
N ARG A 121 -3.37 0.32 11.90
CA ARG A 121 -3.77 -1.01 11.46
C ARG A 121 -2.57 -1.79 10.93
N ARG A 122 -1.72 -1.18 10.06
CA ARG A 122 -0.49 -1.82 9.57
C ARG A 122 0.40 -2.26 10.73
N ILE A 123 0.64 -1.37 11.69
CA ILE A 123 1.46 -1.68 12.88
C ILE A 123 0.85 -2.85 13.68
N SER A 124 -0.47 -2.85 13.88
CA SER A 124 -1.17 -3.95 14.56
C SER A 124 -1.05 -5.27 13.81
N ASP A 125 -1.18 -5.25 12.49
CA ASP A 125 -1.09 -6.45 11.65
C ASP A 125 0.34 -7.01 11.67
N ILE A 126 1.36 -6.16 11.56
CA ILE A 126 2.76 -6.54 11.75
C ILE A 126 2.97 -7.24 13.11
N GLN A 127 2.47 -6.65 14.19
CA GLN A 127 2.61 -7.24 15.54
C GLN A 127 1.97 -8.63 15.65
N LYS A 128 0.84 -8.86 14.98
CA LYS A 128 0.15 -10.17 14.99
C LYS A 128 0.92 -11.23 14.21
N GLU A 129 1.56 -10.85 13.09
CA GLU A 129 2.26 -11.78 12.20
C GLU A 129 3.66 -12.18 12.73
N LEU A 130 4.32 -11.29 13.48
CA LEU A 130 5.68 -11.48 13.96
C LEU A 130 5.95 -12.83 14.64
N PRO A 131 5.12 -13.33 15.59
CA PRO A 131 5.40 -14.61 16.27
C PRO A 131 5.45 -15.79 15.28
N ALA A 132 4.52 -15.85 14.35
CA ALA A 132 4.45 -16.92 13.36
C ALA A 132 5.62 -16.85 12.37
N ILE A 133 5.99 -15.66 11.92
CA ILE A 133 7.12 -15.42 11.02
C ILE A 133 8.43 -15.85 11.69
N LYS A 134 8.66 -15.44 12.94
CA LYS A 134 9.86 -15.78 13.72
C LYS A 134 9.96 -17.28 13.96
N ALA A 135 8.84 -17.93 14.28
CA ALA A 135 8.82 -19.38 14.50
C ALA A 135 9.15 -20.17 13.22
N LYS A 136 8.70 -19.69 12.06
CA LYS A 136 8.80 -20.43 10.80
C LYS A 136 10.09 -20.12 10.01
N PHE A 137 10.56 -18.87 10.03
CA PHE A 137 11.60 -18.38 9.10
C PHE A 137 12.91 -17.97 9.77
N ARG A 138 12.97 -17.87 11.11
CA ARG A 138 14.22 -17.54 11.81
C ARG A 138 15.23 -18.67 11.62
N ARG A 139 16.40 -18.33 11.08
CA ARG A 139 17.52 -19.28 11.04
C ARG A 139 17.91 -19.66 12.46
N LYS A 140 18.09 -20.97 12.68
CA LYS A 140 18.69 -21.52 13.91
C LYS A 140 20.18 -21.20 13.95
#